data_d19fbac0d523c33cc7b68df74da1a08c
#
_entry.id   d19fbac0d523c33cc7b68df74da1a08c
#
_cell.length_a   1.000
_cell.length_b   1.000
_cell.length_c   1.000
_cell.angle_alpha   90.00
_cell.angle_beta   90.00
_cell.angle_gamma   90.00
#
_symmetry.space_group_name_H-M   'P 1'
#
loop_
_entity.id
_entity.type
_entity.pdbx_description
1 polymer ?
#
loop_
_entity_poly.entity_id
_entity_poly.type
_entity_poly.pdbx_seq_one_letter_code
_entity_poly.pdbx_strand_id
1 'polypeptide(L)'
;MFYTIMLERFLEYIAVEKRYSPNTLISYRKDLQDFSLFLLETEAHQDLVKVDKKIIRNFMVHLGEKKIAKRSINRKLSSLRSFYLFLLKVGDIKSSPLENIQSLKFYAEKQIPFSEEEMAHQQLEINKPLKKSLLKELIIETLYQTGIRRAELVNLLLENVDFSKGEIKVIGKGNKARIIPISKKLSSVMAEYLLIRKPLEADKEYFFINAKGKKLNDKFVYSAVNTYLSLVTSKKKKSPHILRHSFATHVLEYGAEISKVKMIMGHSSLASTQVYTSANIEQLKKVFNSAHPRAKKNVDL
;
A
#
# COMPACT_ATOMS: atom_id res chain seq x y z
N MET A 1 -0.15 34.05 9.70
CA MET A 1 -0.33 34.35 8.25
C MET A 1 0.84 33.83 7.41
N PHE A 2 2.08 34.21 7.70
CA PHE A 2 3.28 33.80 6.92
C PHE A 2 3.51 32.27 6.89
N TYR A 3 3.39 31.59 8.03
CA TYR A 3 3.50 30.12 8.10
C TYR A 3 2.55 29.40 7.14
N THR A 4 1.28 29.80 7.10
CA THR A 4 0.25 29.16 6.25
C THR A 4 0.61 29.29 4.77
N ILE A 5 1.08 30.45 4.36
CA ILE A 5 1.48 30.73 2.95
C ILE A 5 2.66 29.83 2.55
N MET A 6 3.70 29.73 3.38
CA MET A 6 4.85 28.89 3.11
C MET A 6 4.49 27.40 3.03
N LEU A 7 3.63 26.94 3.95
CA LEU A 7 3.15 25.55 3.96
C LEU A 7 2.38 25.23 2.67
N GLU A 8 1.47 26.10 2.24
CA GLU A 8 0.70 25.85 1.01
C GLU A 8 1.61 25.87 -0.23
N ARG A 9 2.54 26.84 -0.36
CA ARG A 9 3.55 26.85 -1.45
C ARG A 9 4.36 25.57 -1.51
N PHE A 10 4.80 25.06 -0.36
CA PHE A 10 5.52 23.79 -0.30
C PHE A 10 4.65 22.61 -0.71
N LEU A 11 3.40 22.55 -0.24
CA LEU A 11 2.48 21.46 -0.60
C LEU A 11 2.15 21.46 -2.08
N GLU A 12 1.97 22.63 -2.67
CA GLU A 12 1.80 22.79 -4.12
C GLU A 12 3.05 22.32 -4.87
N TYR A 13 4.23 22.74 -4.45
CA TYR A 13 5.51 22.29 -5.03
C TYR A 13 5.64 20.76 -5.05
N ILE A 14 5.37 20.09 -3.92
CA ILE A 14 5.48 18.62 -3.87
C ILE A 14 4.34 17.92 -4.59
N ALA A 15 3.18 18.55 -4.74
CA ALA A 15 2.07 18.03 -5.54
C ALA A 15 2.38 18.10 -7.04
N VAL A 16 2.78 19.25 -7.53
CA VAL A 16 2.93 19.55 -8.97
C VAL A 16 4.30 19.08 -9.48
N GLU A 17 5.40 19.59 -8.90
CA GLU A 17 6.74 19.29 -9.39
C GLU A 17 7.22 17.88 -8.97
N LYS A 18 6.98 17.46 -7.74
CA LYS A 18 7.42 16.14 -7.24
C LYS A 18 6.39 15.04 -7.48
N ARG A 19 5.17 15.38 -7.87
CA ARG A 19 4.06 14.45 -8.14
C ARG A 19 3.84 13.47 -6.99
N TYR A 20 3.87 13.99 -5.76
CA TYR A 20 3.63 13.17 -4.57
C TYR A 20 2.15 12.78 -4.47
N SER A 21 1.88 11.62 -3.88
CA SER A 21 0.51 11.14 -3.72
C SER A 21 -0.30 12.00 -2.74
N PRO A 22 -1.64 12.07 -2.87
CA PRO A 22 -2.49 12.81 -1.93
C PRO A 22 -2.24 12.40 -0.46
N ASN A 23 -2.02 11.12 -0.18
CA ASN A 23 -1.71 10.64 1.16
C ASN A 23 -0.37 11.17 1.69
N THR A 24 0.61 11.36 0.81
CA THR A 24 1.90 11.97 1.18
C THR A 24 1.70 13.44 1.52
N LEU A 25 0.90 14.19 0.73
CA LEU A 25 0.58 15.59 0.99
C LEU A 25 -0.11 15.75 2.36
N ILE A 26 -1.13 14.93 2.64
CA ILE A 26 -1.84 14.92 3.94
C ILE A 26 -0.86 14.65 5.09
N SER A 27 0.03 13.67 4.92
CA SER A 27 1.01 13.30 5.95
C SER A 27 2.01 14.42 6.19
N TYR A 28 2.52 15.04 5.12
CA TYR A 28 3.50 16.13 5.22
C TYR A 28 2.87 17.39 5.82
N ARG A 29 1.65 17.74 5.40
CA ARG A 29 0.87 18.82 6.01
C ARG A 29 0.76 18.63 7.53
N LYS A 30 0.33 17.46 7.96
CA LYS A 30 0.20 17.15 9.39
C LYS A 30 1.53 17.22 10.13
N ASP A 31 2.61 16.69 9.54
CA ASP A 31 3.92 16.70 10.19
C ASP A 31 4.47 18.12 10.39
N LEU A 32 4.26 19.01 9.41
CA LEU A 32 4.66 20.41 9.50
C LEU A 32 3.75 21.20 10.46
N GLN A 33 2.47 20.89 10.51
CA GLN A 33 1.55 21.47 11.50
C GLN A 33 1.95 21.07 12.94
N ASP A 34 2.27 19.80 13.16
CA ASP A 34 2.71 19.32 14.47
C ASP A 34 4.02 20.02 14.90
N PHE A 35 4.94 20.28 13.96
CA PHE A 35 6.17 21.00 14.22
C PHE A 35 5.92 22.50 14.51
N SER A 36 5.02 23.13 13.75
CA SER A 36 4.64 24.53 13.98
C SER A 36 3.97 24.74 15.34
N LEU A 37 3.14 23.78 15.78
CA LEU A 37 2.54 23.81 17.12
C LEU A 37 3.62 23.67 18.22
N PHE A 38 4.59 22.78 18.02
CA PHE A 38 5.72 22.64 18.94
C PHE A 38 6.51 23.96 19.06
N LEU A 39 6.79 24.63 17.95
CA LEU A 39 7.48 25.94 17.98
C LEU A 39 6.65 26.99 18.74
N LEU A 40 5.35 27.01 18.57
CA LEU A 40 4.49 27.95 19.29
C LEU A 40 4.53 27.69 20.81
N GLU A 41 4.54 26.41 21.22
CA GLU A 41 4.57 26.00 22.62
C GLU A 41 5.91 26.27 23.30
N THR A 42 7.03 26.11 22.57
CA THR A 42 8.38 26.12 23.16
C THR A 42 9.19 27.38 22.87
N GLU A 43 8.97 28.02 21.72
CA GLU A 43 9.76 29.17 21.25
C GLU A 43 8.90 30.44 21.13
N ALA A 44 7.59 30.36 21.49
CA ALA A 44 6.61 31.44 21.37
C ALA A 44 6.45 32.04 19.95
N HIS A 45 6.84 31.30 18.90
CA HIS A 45 6.67 31.69 17.50
C HIS A 45 6.37 30.49 16.60
N GLN A 46 5.89 30.77 15.39
CA GLN A 46 5.66 29.78 14.34
C GLN A 46 6.51 30.03 13.08
N ASP A 47 7.62 30.74 13.24
CA ASP A 47 8.48 31.08 12.13
C ASP A 47 9.42 29.90 11.81
N LEU A 48 9.09 29.15 10.75
CA LEU A 48 9.87 28.00 10.29
C LEU A 48 11.23 28.38 9.68
N VAL A 49 11.47 29.65 9.37
CA VAL A 49 12.76 30.12 8.84
C VAL A 49 13.77 30.31 9.95
N LYS A 50 13.32 30.71 11.14
CA LYS A 50 14.17 30.97 12.32
C LYS A 50 14.45 29.72 13.16
N VAL A 51 14.52 28.57 12.52
CA VAL A 51 14.76 27.29 13.21
C VAL A 51 16.21 26.89 13.05
N ASP A 52 16.85 26.54 14.15
CA ASP A 52 18.20 26.01 14.18
C ASP A 52 18.22 24.49 14.46
N LYS A 53 19.42 23.92 14.44
CA LYS A 53 19.64 22.49 14.70
C LYS A 53 19.24 22.09 16.13
N LYS A 54 19.34 22.99 17.12
CA LYS A 54 18.99 22.74 18.52
C LYS A 54 17.47 22.55 18.64
N ILE A 55 16.71 23.41 18.00
CA ILE A 55 15.22 23.32 17.96
C ILE A 55 14.78 21.99 17.35
N ILE A 56 15.40 21.56 16.24
CA ILE A 56 15.08 20.24 15.66
C ILE A 56 15.35 19.10 16.64
N ARG A 57 16.46 19.15 17.38
CA ARG A 57 16.77 18.15 18.42
C ARG A 57 15.77 18.17 19.55
N ASN A 58 15.38 19.36 20.03
CA ASN A 58 14.35 19.52 21.06
C ASN A 58 13.01 18.95 20.59
N PHE A 59 12.63 19.16 19.33
CA PHE A 59 11.45 18.53 18.76
C PHE A 59 11.52 17.00 18.78
N MET A 60 12.69 16.42 18.46
CA MET A 60 12.86 14.96 18.53
C MET A 60 12.72 14.43 19.96
N VAL A 61 13.26 15.15 20.96
CA VAL A 61 13.13 14.80 22.39
C VAL A 61 11.67 14.87 22.80
N HIS A 62 11.00 15.98 22.53
CA HIS A 62 9.56 16.18 22.80
C HIS A 62 8.68 15.07 22.21
N LEU A 63 8.95 14.64 20.96
CA LEU A 63 8.25 13.51 20.37
C LEU A 63 8.55 12.18 21.07
N GLY A 64 9.77 12.03 21.58
CA GLY A 64 10.19 10.87 22.38
C GLY A 64 9.46 10.81 23.73
N GLU A 65 9.34 11.93 24.44
CA GLU A 65 8.59 12.07 25.68
C GLU A 65 7.10 11.77 25.51
N LYS A 66 6.54 12.19 24.39
CA LYS A 66 5.16 11.82 23.96
C LYS A 66 5.05 10.36 23.51
N LYS A 67 6.08 9.54 23.69
CA LYS A 67 6.12 8.10 23.35
C LYS A 67 5.81 7.82 21.87
N ILE A 68 6.12 8.76 20.99
CA ILE A 68 5.97 8.56 19.54
C ILE A 68 7.04 7.56 19.05
N ALA A 69 6.61 6.56 18.29
CA ALA A 69 7.50 5.53 17.77
C ALA A 69 8.64 6.13 16.92
N LYS A 70 9.87 5.64 17.06
CA LYS A 70 11.06 6.10 16.31
C LYS A 70 10.84 6.16 14.80
N ARG A 71 10.09 5.20 14.22
CA ARG A 71 9.72 5.21 12.82
C ARG A 71 8.87 6.44 12.45
N SER A 72 7.94 6.84 13.32
CA SER A 72 7.10 8.02 13.11
C SER A 72 7.90 9.31 13.26
N ILE A 73 8.84 9.37 14.21
CA ILE A 73 9.77 10.49 14.35
C ILE A 73 10.61 10.64 13.07
N ASN A 74 11.18 9.55 12.56
CA ASN A 74 11.96 9.57 11.32
C ASN A 74 11.13 10.02 10.11
N ARG A 75 9.84 9.64 10.05
CA ARG A 75 8.93 10.13 8.99
C ARG A 75 8.75 11.64 9.09
N LYS A 76 8.52 12.17 10.30
CA LYS A 76 8.40 13.62 10.53
C LYS A 76 9.69 14.36 10.14
N LEU A 77 10.86 13.83 10.50
CA LEU A 77 12.13 14.38 10.05
C LEU A 77 12.28 14.37 8.53
N SER A 78 11.75 13.34 7.84
CA SER A 78 11.76 13.29 6.37
C SER A 78 10.87 14.36 5.76
N SER A 79 9.71 14.65 6.35
CA SER A 79 8.83 15.74 5.93
C SER A 79 9.51 17.10 6.13
N LEU A 80 10.15 17.32 7.29
CA LEU A 80 10.93 18.53 7.57
C LEU A 80 12.11 18.68 6.61
N ARG A 81 12.88 17.62 6.34
CA ARG A 81 13.99 17.67 5.36
C ARG A 81 13.48 18.11 3.98
N SER A 82 12.38 17.55 3.52
CA SER A 82 11.79 17.91 2.24
C SER A 82 11.38 19.38 2.21
N PHE A 83 10.80 19.87 3.30
CA PHE A 83 10.40 21.28 3.44
C PHE A 83 11.62 22.22 3.45
N TYR A 84 12.64 21.95 4.24
CA TYR A 84 13.82 22.81 4.30
C TYR A 84 14.66 22.75 3.02
N LEU A 85 14.66 21.64 2.29
CA LEU A 85 15.23 21.58 0.94
C LEU A 85 14.45 22.44 -0.05
N PHE A 86 13.13 22.54 0.08
CA PHE A 86 12.32 23.47 -0.69
C PHE A 86 12.68 24.92 -0.36
N LEU A 87 12.80 25.30 0.92
CA LEU A 87 13.19 26.64 1.33
C LEU A 87 14.58 27.05 0.81
N LEU A 88 15.54 26.12 0.81
CA LEU A 88 16.85 26.33 0.17
C LEU A 88 16.72 26.57 -1.33
N LYS A 89 15.87 25.78 -2.01
CA LYS A 89 15.66 25.91 -3.46
C LYS A 89 15.06 27.28 -3.85
N VAL A 90 14.14 27.79 -3.03
CA VAL A 90 13.49 29.10 -3.30
C VAL A 90 14.27 30.29 -2.73
N GLY A 91 15.37 30.05 -2.01
CA GLY A 91 16.25 31.08 -1.47
C GLY A 91 15.78 31.70 -0.15
N ASP A 92 14.76 31.16 0.49
CA ASP A 92 14.22 31.67 1.76
C ASP A 92 15.18 31.41 2.95
N ILE A 93 16.10 30.44 2.81
CA ILE A 93 17.16 30.15 3.80
C ILE A 93 18.49 29.86 3.08
N LYS A 94 19.60 30.04 3.79
CA LYS A 94 20.97 29.77 3.27
C LYS A 94 21.51 28.39 3.66
N SER A 95 21.01 27.80 4.73
CA SER A 95 21.41 26.47 5.21
C SER A 95 20.22 25.75 5.86
N SER A 96 20.24 24.43 5.86
CA SER A 96 19.16 23.63 6.44
C SER A 96 19.43 23.33 7.92
N PRO A 97 18.46 23.55 8.84
CA PRO A 97 18.62 23.17 10.25
C PRO A 97 18.70 21.65 10.44
N LEU A 98 18.34 20.85 9.42
CA LEU A 98 18.46 19.40 9.45
C LEU A 98 19.79 18.88 8.88
N GLU A 99 20.71 19.77 8.51
CA GLU A 99 22.04 19.35 8.13
C GLU A 99 22.70 18.59 9.26
N ASN A 100 23.24 17.39 8.97
CA ASN A 100 23.83 16.49 9.93
C ASN A 100 22.90 16.01 11.08
N ILE A 101 21.58 16.13 10.96
CA ILE A 101 20.62 15.44 11.84
C ILE A 101 20.45 14.00 11.34
N GLN A 102 20.88 13.04 12.13
CA GLN A 102 20.73 11.63 11.80
C GLN A 102 19.33 11.10 12.16
N SER A 103 18.84 10.15 11.37
CA SER A 103 17.62 9.42 11.71
C SER A 103 17.85 8.49 12.90
N LEU A 104 16.83 8.31 13.73
CA LEU A 104 16.89 7.41 14.88
C LEU A 104 17.03 5.96 14.41
N LYS A 105 18.01 5.25 14.97
CA LYS A 105 18.13 3.81 14.73
C LYS A 105 16.95 3.07 15.37
N PHE A 106 16.29 2.22 14.61
CA PHE A 106 15.24 1.31 15.10
C PHE A 106 15.32 -0.01 14.38
N TYR A 107 14.99 -1.07 15.10
CA TYR A 107 14.85 -2.40 14.49
C TYR A 107 13.41 -2.56 14.06
N ALA A 108 13.21 -2.76 12.77
CA ALA A 108 11.89 -3.14 12.25
C ALA A 108 11.64 -4.60 12.67
N GLU A 109 10.51 -4.85 13.36
CA GLU A 109 10.08 -6.24 13.56
C GLU A 109 9.93 -6.93 12.21
N LYS A 110 10.58 -8.09 12.06
CA LYS A 110 10.42 -8.91 10.86
C LYS A 110 8.94 -9.21 10.66
N GLN A 111 8.43 -8.93 9.49
CA GLN A 111 7.10 -9.36 9.11
C GLN A 111 7.20 -10.84 8.73
N ILE A 112 6.57 -11.71 9.53
CA ILE A 112 6.54 -13.14 9.28
C ILE A 112 5.39 -13.41 8.32
N PRO A 113 5.65 -14.00 7.12
CA PRO A 113 4.60 -14.40 6.19
C PRO A 113 3.62 -15.37 6.86
N PHE A 114 2.41 -15.46 6.36
CA PHE A 114 1.51 -16.56 6.72
C PHE A 114 2.02 -17.85 6.08
N SER A 115 1.90 -18.97 6.79
CA SER A 115 2.22 -20.26 6.20
C SER A 115 1.13 -20.71 5.23
N GLU A 116 1.43 -21.73 4.42
CA GLU A 116 0.45 -22.29 3.51
C GLU A 116 -0.72 -22.95 4.26
N GLU A 117 -0.45 -23.58 5.41
CA GLU A 117 -1.46 -24.16 6.28
C GLU A 117 -2.39 -23.08 6.81
N GLU A 118 -1.86 -21.94 7.32
CA GLU A 118 -2.67 -20.81 7.76
C GLU A 118 -3.54 -20.26 6.61
N MET A 119 -3.04 -20.30 5.38
CA MET A 119 -3.80 -19.89 4.21
C MET A 119 -4.73 -21.00 3.67
N ALA A 120 -4.44 -22.28 3.94
CA ALA A 120 -5.25 -23.41 3.52
C ALA A 120 -6.53 -23.59 4.37
N HIS A 121 -6.49 -23.29 5.66
CA HIS A 121 -7.67 -23.31 6.54
C HIS A 121 -8.84 -22.50 6.01
N GLN A 122 -8.57 -21.49 5.17
CA GLN A 122 -9.60 -20.74 4.46
C GLN A 122 -10.45 -21.59 3.52
N GLN A 123 -9.89 -22.62 2.87
CA GLN A 123 -10.65 -23.43 1.90
C GLN A 123 -11.68 -24.36 2.54
N LEU A 124 -11.49 -24.70 3.81
CA LEU A 124 -12.36 -25.64 4.51
C LEU A 124 -13.66 -25.00 5.03
N GLU A 125 -13.69 -23.66 5.19
CA GLU A 125 -14.89 -22.95 5.67
C GLU A 125 -15.78 -22.39 4.54
N ILE A 126 -15.33 -22.41 3.28
CA ILE A 126 -16.08 -21.94 2.09
C ILE A 126 -17.35 -22.77 1.85
N ASN A 127 -17.46 -23.94 2.45
CA ASN A 127 -18.65 -24.82 2.31
C ASN A 127 -19.85 -24.41 3.17
N LYS A 128 -19.82 -23.26 3.84
CA LYS A 128 -21.01 -22.75 4.57
C LYS A 128 -21.77 -21.71 3.73
N PRO A 129 -23.12 -21.83 3.65
CA PRO A 129 -23.95 -21.00 2.79
C PRO A 129 -24.11 -19.58 3.35
N LEU A 130 -23.21 -18.65 3.02
CA LEU A 130 -23.33 -17.28 3.51
C LEU A 130 -22.93 -16.24 2.44
N LYS A 131 -23.94 -15.74 1.72
CA LYS A 131 -23.84 -14.55 0.85
C LYS A 131 -23.15 -13.34 1.49
N LYS A 132 -23.01 -13.27 2.82
CA LYS A 132 -22.34 -12.18 3.54
C LYS A 132 -20.81 -12.31 3.61
N SER A 133 -20.25 -13.51 3.42
CA SER A 133 -18.79 -13.73 3.51
C SER A 133 -18.09 -13.63 2.17
N LEU A 134 -18.78 -13.88 1.05
CA LEU A 134 -18.18 -13.96 -0.28
C LEU A 134 -17.30 -12.77 -0.65
N LEU A 135 -17.77 -11.54 -0.39
CA LEU A 135 -16.95 -10.34 -0.66
C LEU A 135 -15.64 -10.32 0.15
N LYS A 136 -15.69 -10.67 1.45
CA LYS A 136 -14.50 -10.67 2.31
C LYS A 136 -13.51 -11.75 1.88
N GLU A 137 -14.01 -12.93 1.59
CA GLU A 137 -13.22 -14.07 1.10
C GLU A 137 -12.57 -13.72 -0.25
N LEU A 138 -13.36 -13.15 -1.16
CA LEU A 138 -12.86 -12.73 -2.47
C LEU A 138 -11.78 -11.64 -2.35
N ILE A 139 -11.92 -10.68 -1.43
CA ILE A 139 -10.89 -9.69 -1.14
C ILE A 139 -9.58 -10.36 -0.71
N ILE A 140 -9.66 -11.34 0.19
CA ILE A 140 -8.49 -12.03 0.74
C ILE A 140 -7.82 -12.88 -0.34
N GLU A 141 -8.60 -13.68 -1.07
CA GLU A 141 -8.08 -14.50 -2.16
C GLU A 141 -7.44 -13.63 -3.26
N THR A 142 -8.08 -12.53 -3.63
CA THR A 142 -7.50 -11.61 -4.62
C THR A 142 -6.17 -11.05 -4.13
N LEU A 143 -6.09 -10.57 -2.89
CA LEU A 143 -4.84 -10.04 -2.32
C LEU A 143 -3.75 -11.10 -2.23
N TYR A 144 -4.09 -12.32 -1.80
CA TYR A 144 -3.14 -13.41 -1.62
C TYR A 144 -2.67 -13.99 -2.96
N GLN A 145 -3.57 -14.22 -3.91
CA GLN A 145 -3.20 -14.82 -5.20
C GLN A 145 -2.44 -13.87 -6.11
N THR A 146 -2.72 -12.57 -6.02
CA THR A 146 -2.17 -11.60 -6.98
C THR A 146 -1.07 -10.72 -6.40
N GLY A 147 -0.95 -10.69 -5.08
CA GLY A 147 -0.01 -9.82 -4.40
C GLY A 147 -0.23 -8.32 -4.67
N ILE A 148 -1.41 -7.89 -5.16
CA ILE A 148 -1.70 -6.47 -5.40
C ILE A 148 -1.72 -5.67 -4.10
N ARG A 149 -1.52 -4.35 -4.22
CA ARG A 149 -1.64 -3.44 -3.09
C ARG A 149 -3.11 -3.21 -2.73
N ARG A 150 -3.40 -2.96 -1.46
CA ARG A 150 -4.75 -2.61 -1.00
C ARG A 150 -5.40 -1.52 -1.84
N ALA A 151 -4.67 -0.44 -2.13
CA ALA A 151 -5.18 0.65 -2.95
C ALA A 151 -5.45 0.22 -4.41
N GLU A 152 -4.68 -0.71 -4.95
CA GLU A 152 -4.90 -1.27 -6.29
C GLU A 152 -6.19 -2.11 -6.32
N LEU A 153 -6.45 -2.91 -5.26
CA LEU A 153 -7.69 -3.66 -5.12
C LEU A 153 -8.92 -2.73 -5.05
N VAL A 154 -8.87 -1.71 -4.21
CA VAL A 154 -9.97 -0.75 -4.03
C VAL A 154 -10.29 0.00 -5.33
N ASN A 155 -9.28 0.23 -6.17
CA ASN A 155 -9.41 0.95 -7.44
C ASN A 155 -9.52 0.02 -8.67
N LEU A 156 -9.67 -1.29 -8.47
CA LEU A 156 -9.84 -2.21 -9.59
C LEU A 156 -11.16 -1.95 -10.29
N LEU A 157 -11.11 -1.71 -11.60
CA LEU A 157 -12.29 -1.49 -12.44
C LEU A 157 -12.75 -2.80 -13.06
N LEU A 158 -14.02 -2.88 -13.45
CA LEU A 158 -14.60 -4.03 -14.16
C LEU A 158 -13.89 -4.31 -15.47
N GLU A 159 -13.63 -3.28 -16.26
CA GLU A 159 -12.93 -3.36 -17.55
C GLU A 159 -11.50 -3.91 -17.44
N ASN A 160 -10.94 -3.87 -16.25
CA ASN A 160 -9.59 -4.35 -15.97
C ASN A 160 -9.53 -5.83 -15.53
N VAL A 161 -10.65 -6.54 -15.58
CA VAL A 161 -10.73 -7.98 -15.29
C VAL A 161 -11.09 -8.72 -16.56
N ASP A 162 -10.14 -9.48 -17.11
CA ASP A 162 -10.36 -10.29 -18.32
C ASP A 162 -10.52 -11.76 -17.92
N PHE A 163 -11.76 -12.21 -17.83
CA PHE A 163 -12.10 -13.58 -17.47
C PHE A 163 -11.69 -14.59 -18.56
N SER A 164 -11.71 -14.19 -19.84
CA SER A 164 -11.36 -15.05 -20.95
C SER A 164 -9.88 -15.40 -20.97
N LYS A 165 -9.02 -14.42 -20.60
CA LYS A 165 -7.58 -14.60 -20.49
C LYS A 165 -7.12 -15.04 -19.10
N GLY A 166 -8.01 -14.97 -18.09
CA GLY A 166 -7.64 -15.21 -16.68
C GLY A 166 -6.62 -14.18 -16.16
N GLU A 167 -6.89 -12.91 -16.37
CA GLU A 167 -5.94 -11.82 -16.06
C GLU A 167 -6.64 -10.63 -15.41
N ILE A 168 -5.91 -9.91 -14.57
CA ILE A 168 -6.29 -8.60 -14.09
C ILE A 168 -5.21 -7.57 -14.46
N LYS A 169 -5.65 -6.39 -14.89
CA LYS A 169 -4.80 -5.23 -15.12
C LYS A 169 -4.90 -4.31 -13.92
N VAL A 170 -3.77 -3.97 -13.29
CA VAL A 170 -3.73 -3.04 -12.17
C VAL A 170 -2.86 -1.84 -12.48
N ILE A 171 -3.29 -0.67 -12.03
CA ILE A 171 -2.56 0.59 -12.19
C ILE A 171 -1.88 0.92 -10.87
N GLY A 172 -0.56 0.96 -10.89
CA GLY A 172 0.28 1.22 -9.72
C GLY A 172 0.74 2.67 -9.59
N LYS A 173 1.70 2.90 -8.70
CA LYS A 173 2.32 4.22 -8.50
C LYS A 173 2.92 4.75 -9.81
N GLY A 174 2.66 6.02 -10.11
CA GLY A 174 3.13 6.67 -11.35
C GLY A 174 2.34 6.26 -12.59
N ASN A 175 1.09 5.84 -12.42
CA ASN A 175 0.19 5.42 -13.51
C ASN A 175 0.74 4.26 -14.37
N LYS A 176 1.60 3.41 -13.80
CA LYS A 176 2.17 2.26 -14.49
C LYS A 176 1.22 1.07 -14.37
N ALA A 177 0.70 0.61 -15.51
CA ALA A 177 -0.14 -0.57 -15.57
C ALA A 177 0.73 -1.84 -15.57
N ARG A 178 0.19 -2.93 -14.98
CA ARG A 178 0.74 -4.28 -15.10
C ARG A 178 -0.39 -5.31 -15.15
N ILE A 179 -0.12 -6.41 -15.84
CA ILE A 179 -1.04 -7.54 -15.94
C ILE A 179 -0.60 -8.62 -14.95
N ILE A 180 -1.57 -9.20 -14.25
CA ILE A 180 -1.36 -10.25 -13.26
C ILE A 180 -2.29 -11.42 -13.61
N PRO A 181 -1.76 -12.64 -13.79
CA PRO A 181 -2.60 -13.81 -14.01
C PRO A 181 -3.38 -14.17 -12.73
N ILE A 182 -4.56 -14.73 -12.90
CA ILE A 182 -5.40 -15.27 -11.83
C ILE A 182 -5.75 -16.73 -12.10
N SER A 183 -5.94 -17.51 -11.03
CA SER A 183 -6.34 -18.91 -11.16
C SER A 183 -7.77 -19.02 -11.70
N LYS A 184 -8.09 -20.17 -12.33
CA LYS A 184 -9.46 -20.47 -12.78
C LYS A 184 -10.47 -20.38 -11.62
N LYS A 185 -10.09 -20.86 -10.43
CA LYS A 185 -10.93 -20.80 -9.23
C LYS A 185 -11.21 -19.35 -8.81
N LEU A 186 -10.20 -18.48 -8.78
CA LEU A 186 -10.41 -17.05 -8.44
C LEU A 186 -11.29 -16.38 -9.50
N SER A 187 -11.05 -16.67 -10.78
CA SER A 187 -11.86 -16.18 -11.90
C SER A 187 -13.35 -16.57 -11.75
N SER A 188 -13.63 -17.84 -11.40
CA SER A 188 -15.00 -18.32 -11.16
C SER A 188 -15.67 -17.59 -10.00
N VAL A 189 -15.00 -17.46 -8.84
CA VAL A 189 -15.54 -16.75 -7.67
C VAL A 189 -15.74 -15.26 -7.97
N MET A 190 -14.85 -14.64 -8.75
CA MET A 190 -15.02 -13.27 -9.22
C MET A 190 -16.27 -13.13 -10.10
N ALA A 191 -16.52 -14.08 -11.01
CA ALA A 191 -17.71 -14.08 -11.86
C ALA A 191 -19.00 -14.26 -11.04
N GLU A 192 -19.01 -15.19 -10.07
CA GLU A 192 -20.13 -15.36 -9.14
C GLU A 192 -20.43 -14.07 -8.34
N TYR A 193 -19.39 -13.38 -7.88
CA TYR A 193 -19.56 -12.11 -7.19
C TYR A 193 -20.23 -11.05 -8.09
N LEU A 194 -19.92 -11.01 -9.38
CA LEU A 194 -20.55 -10.07 -10.31
C LEU A 194 -22.05 -10.28 -10.45
N LEU A 195 -22.55 -11.52 -10.32
CA LEU A 195 -23.98 -11.84 -10.40
C LEU A 195 -24.77 -11.31 -9.20
N ILE A 196 -24.12 -11.14 -8.05
CA ILE A 196 -24.79 -10.75 -6.80
C ILE A 196 -24.54 -9.31 -6.37
N ARG A 197 -23.52 -8.64 -6.97
CA ARG A 197 -23.20 -7.26 -6.63
C ARG A 197 -24.30 -6.31 -7.10
N LYS A 198 -24.62 -5.31 -6.28
CA LYS A 198 -25.60 -4.27 -6.58
C LYS A 198 -24.96 -2.91 -6.43
N PRO A 199 -24.28 -2.37 -7.45
CA PRO A 199 -23.60 -1.08 -7.35
C PRO A 199 -24.58 0.09 -7.42
N LEU A 200 -24.21 1.20 -6.75
CA LEU A 200 -24.79 2.50 -7.07
C LEU A 200 -24.26 2.98 -8.44
N GLU A 201 -25.05 3.82 -9.12
CA GLU A 201 -24.67 4.33 -10.45
C GLU A 201 -23.30 5.01 -10.47
N ALA A 202 -23.00 5.81 -9.44
CA ALA A 202 -21.72 6.52 -9.30
C ALA A 202 -20.49 5.60 -9.09
N ASP A 203 -20.71 4.35 -8.68
CA ASP A 203 -19.65 3.40 -8.34
C ASP A 203 -19.70 2.12 -9.19
N LYS A 204 -20.51 2.10 -10.25
CA LYS A 204 -20.76 0.90 -11.09
C LYS A 204 -19.52 0.36 -11.79
N GLU A 205 -18.57 1.22 -12.09
CA GLU A 205 -17.31 0.87 -12.76
C GLU A 205 -16.33 0.09 -11.87
N TYR A 206 -16.41 0.26 -10.53
CA TYR A 206 -15.51 -0.41 -9.62
C TYR A 206 -15.86 -1.89 -9.45
N PHE A 207 -14.87 -2.76 -9.53
CA PHE A 207 -15.07 -4.19 -9.37
C PHE A 207 -15.62 -4.54 -7.98
N PHE A 208 -14.96 -4.02 -6.94
CA PHE A 208 -15.33 -4.27 -5.55
C PHE A 208 -16.18 -3.14 -4.95
N ILE A 209 -17.37 -3.51 -4.49
CA ILE A 209 -18.31 -2.60 -3.81
C ILE A 209 -18.73 -3.17 -2.46
N ASN A 210 -19.15 -2.31 -1.54
CA ASN A 210 -19.69 -2.72 -0.25
C ASN A 210 -21.18 -3.09 -0.34
N ALA A 211 -21.77 -3.54 0.78
CA ALA A 211 -23.19 -3.92 0.85
C ALA A 211 -24.16 -2.76 0.55
N LYS A 212 -23.68 -1.51 0.58
CA LYS A 212 -24.46 -0.31 0.21
C LYS A 212 -24.31 0.07 -1.27
N GLY A 213 -23.65 -0.75 -2.06
CA GLY A 213 -23.38 -0.50 -3.48
C GLY A 213 -22.28 0.53 -3.76
N LYS A 214 -21.54 1.01 -2.74
CA LYS A 214 -20.47 1.99 -2.87
C LYS A 214 -19.11 1.33 -3.02
N LYS A 215 -18.21 1.97 -3.75
CA LYS A 215 -16.78 1.64 -3.80
C LYS A 215 -16.23 1.29 -2.42
N LEU A 216 -15.37 0.29 -2.33
CA LEU A 216 -14.69 -0.03 -1.08
C LEU A 216 -13.75 1.10 -0.66
N ASN A 217 -13.59 1.27 0.64
CA ASN A 217 -12.54 2.11 1.19
C ASN A 217 -11.42 1.27 1.82
N ASP A 218 -10.28 1.89 2.00
CA ASP A 218 -9.08 1.28 2.57
C ASP A 218 -9.30 0.66 3.95
N LYS A 219 -10.14 1.28 4.79
CA LYS A 219 -10.45 0.82 6.15
C LYS A 219 -11.25 -0.48 6.12
N PHE A 220 -12.21 -0.60 5.19
CA PHE A 220 -13.01 -1.81 5.03
C PHE A 220 -12.13 -3.00 4.65
N VAL A 221 -11.25 -2.85 3.66
CA VAL A 221 -10.33 -3.90 3.22
C VAL A 221 -9.38 -4.31 4.36
N TYR A 222 -8.84 -3.32 5.09
CA TYR A 222 -7.99 -3.60 6.25
C TYR A 222 -8.74 -4.38 7.33
N SER A 223 -9.96 -3.95 7.69
CA SER A 223 -10.79 -4.62 8.69
C SER A 223 -11.16 -6.03 8.25
N ALA A 224 -11.58 -6.23 7.00
CA ALA A 224 -11.90 -7.55 6.46
C ALA A 224 -10.71 -8.53 6.59
N VAL A 225 -9.52 -8.08 6.16
CA VAL A 225 -8.28 -8.87 6.25
C VAL A 225 -7.90 -9.14 7.71
N ASN A 226 -7.95 -8.13 8.58
CA ASN A 226 -7.58 -8.28 9.98
C ASN A 226 -8.52 -9.25 10.71
N THR A 227 -9.84 -9.08 10.56
CA THR A 227 -10.84 -9.97 11.15
C THR A 227 -10.63 -11.39 10.70
N TYR A 228 -10.50 -11.61 9.39
CA TYR A 228 -10.29 -12.93 8.83
C TYR A 228 -9.02 -13.60 9.36
N LEU A 229 -7.89 -12.92 9.27
CA LEU A 229 -6.61 -13.47 9.72
C LEU A 229 -6.56 -13.69 11.24
N SER A 230 -7.43 -13.03 12.01
CA SER A 230 -7.56 -13.28 13.46
C SER A 230 -8.18 -14.62 13.78
N LEU A 231 -8.90 -15.23 12.84
CA LEU A 231 -9.49 -16.55 12.99
C LEU A 231 -8.47 -17.67 12.69
N VAL A 232 -7.48 -17.40 11.85
CA VAL A 232 -6.57 -18.43 11.32
C VAL A 232 -5.15 -18.35 11.87
N THR A 233 -4.78 -17.27 12.55
CA THR A 233 -3.42 -17.10 13.09
C THR A 233 -3.37 -16.30 14.38
N SER A 234 -2.44 -16.67 15.27
CA SER A 234 -2.08 -15.91 16.47
C SER A 234 -1.08 -14.77 16.23
N LYS A 235 -0.53 -14.63 15.00
CA LYS A 235 0.44 -13.58 14.67
C LYS A 235 -0.11 -12.19 14.94
N LYS A 236 0.67 -11.33 15.58
CA LYS A 236 0.24 -9.97 15.97
C LYS A 236 -0.09 -9.06 14.78
N LYS A 237 0.68 -9.17 13.70
CA LYS A 237 0.49 -8.32 12.51
C LYS A 237 -0.36 -9.03 11.47
N LYS A 238 -1.54 -8.48 11.21
CA LYS A 238 -2.55 -9.00 10.30
C LYS A 238 -3.00 -7.88 9.37
N SER A 239 -2.45 -7.84 8.16
CA SER A 239 -2.71 -6.73 7.24
C SER A 239 -2.60 -7.17 5.78
N PRO A 240 -3.20 -6.42 4.85
CA PRO A 240 -3.02 -6.65 3.40
C PRO A 240 -1.56 -6.70 2.95
N HIS A 241 -0.67 -5.97 3.62
CA HIS A 241 0.76 -6.01 3.31
C HIS A 241 1.41 -7.35 3.62
N ILE A 242 0.95 -8.04 4.68
CA ILE A 242 1.49 -9.36 5.03
C ILE A 242 0.98 -10.41 4.04
N LEU A 243 -0.29 -10.35 3.59
CA LEU A 243 -0.78 -11.22 2.52
C LEU A 243 0.05 -11.07 1.24
N ARG A 244 0.37 -9.84 0.86
CA ARG A 244 1.25 -9.58 -0.27
C ARG A 244 2.67 -10.11 -0.02
N HIS A 245 3.19 -10.04 1.21
CA HIS A 245 4.48 -10.61 1.57
C HIS A 245 4.44 -12.14 1.50
N SER A 246 3.38 -12.77 2.02
CA SER A 246 3.17 -14.22 1.91
C SER A 246 3.09 -14.70 0.47
N PHE A 247 2.37 -13.97 -0.41
CA PHE A 247 2.38 -14.24 -1.85
C PHE A 247 3.82 -14.28 -2.40
N ALA A 248 4.60 -13.23 -2.14
CA ALA A 248 5.96 -13.15 -2.66
C ALA A 248 6.85 -14.28 -2.13
N THR A 249 6.75 -14.60 -0.83
CA THR A 249 7.53 -15.66 -0.19
C THR A 249 7.19 -17.02 -0.77
N HIS A 250 5.90 -17.38 -0.81
CA HIS A 250 5.48 -18.69 -1.32
C HIS A 250 5.84 -18.89 -2.79
N VAL A 251 5.62 -17.88 -3.63
CA VAL A 251 5.97 -17.98 -5.05
C VAL A 251 7.48 -18.14 -5.26
N LEU A 252 8.32 -17.50 -4.41
CA LEU A 252 9.78 -17.69 -4.45
C LEU A 252 10.20 -19.06 -3.91
N GLU A 253 9.59 -19.55 -2.83
CA GLU A 253 9.84 -20.88 -2.26
C GLU A 253 9.55 -22.00 -3.26
N TYR A 254 8.55 -21.79 -4.14
CA TYR A 254 8.26 -22.71 -5.24
C TYR A 254 9.09 -22.48 -6.51
N GLY A 255 10.20 -21.77 -6.39
CA GLY A 255 11.22 -21.66 -7.44
C GLY A 255 10.96 -20.59 -8.50
N ALA A 256 10.03 -19.65 -8.26
CA ALA A 256 9.86 -18.54 -9.19
C ALA A 256 11.08 -17.60 -9.15
N GLU A 257 11.50 -17.13 -10.30
CA GLU A 257 12.56 -16.13 -10.39
C GLU A 257 12.16 -14.83 -9.69
N ILE A 258 13.05 -14.28 -8.86
CA ILE A 258 12.84 -13.03 -8.12
C ILE A 258 12.51 -11.84 -9.03
N SER A 259 13.04 -11.81 -10.25
CA SER A 259 12.76 -10.83 -11.30
C SER A 259 11.28 -10.83 -11.69
N LYS A 260 10.69 -12.02 -11.90
CA LYS A 260 9.28 -12.22 -12.26
C LYS A 260 8.35 -11.86 -11.12
N VAL A 261 8.70 -12.23 -9.88
CA VAL A 261 7.95 -11.85 -8.68
C VAL A 261 7.96 -10.33 -8.50
N LYS A 262 9.11 -9.66 -8.64
CA LYS A 262 9.21 -8.19 -8.60
C LYS A 262 8.35 -7.52 -9.68
N MET A 263 8.26 -8.11 -10.88
CA MET A 263 7.42 -7.61 -11.97
C MET A 263 5.94 -7.69 -11.61
N ILE A 264 5.44 -8.85 -11.15
CA ILE A 264 4.06 -9.03 -10.69
C ILE A 264 3.74 -8.04 -9.57
N MET A 265 4.66 -7.86 -8.62
CA MET A 265 4.47 -6.94 -7.50
C MET A 265 4.56 -5.46 -7.89
N GLY A 266 5.12 -5.11 -9.04
CA GLY A 266 5.28 -3.71 -9.47
C GLY A 266 6.23 -2.93 -8.55
N HIS A 267 7.44 -3.45 -8.33
CA HIS A 267 8.52 -2.76 -7.63
C HIS A 267 9.23 -1.80 -8.59
N SER A 268 9.24 -0.51 -8.25
CA SER A 268 9.69 0.58 -9.12
C SER A 268 11.21 0.63 -9.37
N SER A 269 12.03 -0.09 -8.62
CA SER A 269 13.49 0.01 -8.70
C SER A 269 14.14 -0.73 -9.88
N LEU A 270 13.36 -1.44 -10.72
CA LEU A 270 13.84 -2.12 -11.93
C LEU A 270 13.05 -1.76 -13.19
N ALA A 271 12.22 -0.74 -13.14
CA ALA A 271 11.33 -0.41 -14.24
C ALA A 271 11.84 0.78 -15.06
N SER A 272 12.83 0.56 -15.89
CA SER A 272 12.72 1.02 -17.28
C SER A 272 11.41 0.45 -17.84
N THR A 273 10.65 1.23 -18.57
CA THR A 273 9.37 0.90 -19.21
C THR A 273 9.40 -0.48 -19.87
N GLN A 274 9.14 -1.56 -19.10
CA GLN A 274 9.02 -2.87 -19.69
C GLN A 274 7.65 -2.93 -20.36
N VAL A 275 7.67 -2.94 -21.68
CA VAL A 275 6.49 -3.20 -22.51
C VAL A 275 6.02 -4.62 -22.18
N TYR A 276 4.78 -4.78 -21.72
CA TYR A 276 4.16 -6.08 -21.53
C TYR A 276 3.83 -6.66 -22.90
N THR A 277 4.74 -7.46 -23.43
CA THR A 277 4.48 -8.26 -24.65
C THR A 277 3.67 -9.49 -24.29
N SER A 278 2.93 -10.05 -25.26
CA SER A 278 2.20 -11.32 -25.08
C SER A 278 3.11 -12.44 -24.58
N ALA A 279 4.35 -12.53 -25.09
CA ALA A 279 5.34 -13.51 -24.66
C ALA A 279 5.72 -13.35 -23.15
N ASN A 280 5.84 -12.12 -22.66
CA ASN A 280 6.10 -11.88 -21.25
C ASN A 280 4.92 -12.27 -20.35
N ILE A 281 3.70 -12.06 -20.82
CA ILE A 281 2.47 -12.44 -20.10
C ILE A 281 2.35 -13.97 -20.01
N GLU A 282 2.63 -14.69 -21.09
CA GLU A 282 2.65 -16.15 -21.06
C GLU A 282 3.71 -16.73 -20.11
N GLN A 283 4.88 -16.12 -20.07
CA GLN A 283 5.90 -16.50 -19.09
C GLN A 283 5.44 -16.26 -17.65
N LEU A 284 4.76 -15.13 -17.37
CA LEU A 284 4.20 -14.85 -16.06
C LEU A 284 3.12 -15.88 -15.68
N LYS A 285 2.27 -16.29 -16.62
CA LYS A 285 1.28 -17.36 -16.42
C LYS A 285 1.94 -18.70 -16.10
N LYS A 286 2.99 -19.08 -16.84
CA LYS A 286 3.75 -20.31 -16.55
C LYS A 286 4.32 -20.27 -15.15
N VAL A 287 4.99 -19.18 -14.76
CA VAL A 287 5.55 -19.02 -13.40
C VAL A 287 4.44 -19.04 -12.34
N PHE A 288 3.32 -18.35 -12.57
CA PHE A 288 2.19 -18.35 -11.66
C PHE A 288 1.62 -19.77 -11.48
N ASN A 289 1.36 -20.47 -12.57
CA ASN A 289 0.77 -21.81 -12.54
C ASN A 289 1.72 -22.85 -11.91
N SER A 290 3.03 -22.72 -12.08
CA SER A 290 4.01 -23.65 -11.49
C SER A 290 4.36 -23.33 -10.06
N ALA A 291 4.34 -22.06 -9.65
CA ALA A 291 4.89 -21.61 -8.38
C ALA A 291 3.86 -21.09 -7.37
N HIS A 292 2.61 -20.78 -7.77
CA HIS A 292 1.64 -20.30 -6.80
C HIS A 292 0.86 -21.46 -6.17
N PRO A 293 0.77 -21.57 -4.80
CA PRO A 293 0.09 -22.68 -4.12
C PRO A 293 -1.37 -22.89 -4.54
N ARG A 294 -2.07 -21.82 -4.89
CA ARG A 294 -3.47 -21.86 -5.34
C ARG A 294 -3.64 -22.29 -6.80
N ALA A 295 -2.61 -22.19 -7.62
CA ALA A 295 -2.66 -22.62 -9.01
C ALA A 295 -2.33 -24.12 -9.15
N LYS A 296 -1.43 -24.66 -8.32
CA LYS A 296 -1.02 -26.08 -8.35
C LYS A 296 -2.14 -27.06 -7.99
N LYS A 297 -3.07 -26.70 -7.10
CA LYS A 297 -4.16 -27.60 -6.68
C LYS A 297 -5.24 -27.86 -7.75
N ASN A 298 -5.08 -27.32 -8.96
CA ASN A 298 -6.01 -27.56 -10.08
C ASN A 298 -5.48 -28.60 -11.10
N VAL A 299 -4.35 -29.28 -10.80
CA VAL A 299 -3.77 -30.30 -11.72
C VAL A 299 -4.19 -31.73 -11.33
N ASP A 300 -4.79 -31.89 -10.12
CA ASP A 300 -5.14 -33.22 -9.57
C ASP A 300 -6.68 -33.42 -9.44
N LEU A 301 -7.47 -32.88 -10.40
CA LEU A 301 -8.91 -33.20 -10.52
C LEU A 301 -9.28 -33.47 -11.98
#